data_77e4a4b2b673ec13b813f136acfdd69f
#
_entry.id   77e4a4b2b673ec13b813f136acfdd69f
#
_cell.length_a   1.000
_cell.length_b   1.000
_cell.length_c   1.000
_cell.angle_alpha   90.00
_cell.angle_beta   90.00
_cell.angle_gamma   90.00
#
_symmetry.space_group_name_H-M   'P 1'
#
loop_
_entity.id
_entity.type
_entity.pdbx_description
1 polymer ?
#
loop_
_entity_poly.entity_id
_entity_poly.type
_entity_poly.pdbx_seq_one_letter_code
_entity_poly.pdbx_strand_id
1 'polypeptide(L)'
;MSLFNEIETCADPDAHEPELVEIEKHLRKRKYTGQREELVKNLPHSKVLHTIDEREQICDNCGSTMVKVGEEFVRTEVQFIPAKLKVIDHYRETYECRSCRKNGTPYMEKAPVPYPPVLHSLASASTITWLIHQKFELSIPLYRQEKEWEALGLRLSRATMSNWLLIVYRDWL
;
A
#
# COMPACT_ATOMS: atom_id res chain seq x y z
N MET A 1 20.68 31.15 -12.65
CA MET A 1 20.36 30.73 -14.02
C MET A 1 19.02 30.03 -13.96
N SER A 2 18.00 30.59 -14.61
CA SER A 2 16.67 29.97 -14.65
C SER A 2 16.68 28.88 -15.74
N LEU A 3 16.34 27.65 -15.36
CA LEU A 3 16.38 26.46 -16.24
C LEU A 3 15.30 26.47 -17.34
N PHE A 4 14.38 27.46 -17.32
CA PHE A 4 13.22 27.56 -18.21
C PHE A 4 13.24 28.81 -19.10
N ASN A 5 14.30 29.61 -19.06
CA ASN A 5 14.36 30.88 -19.78
C ASN A 5 14.53 30.74 -21.32
N GLU A 6 14.98 29.58 -21.80
CA GLU A 6 15.20 29.36 -23.23
C GLU A 6 13.88 29.10 -24.00
N ILE A 7 12.88 28.51 -23.36
CA ILE A 7 11.59 28.23 -23.96
C ILE A 7 10.71 29.48 -24.01
N GLU A 8 10.77 30.31 -22.94
CA GLU A 8 9.98 31.55 -22.86
C GLU A 8 10.49 32.64 -23.80
N THR A 9 11.79 32.68 -24.11
CA THR A 9 12.38 33.64 -25.06
C THR A 9 12.09 33.31 -26.52
N CYS A 10 11.66 32.09 -26.84
CA CYS A 10 11.27 31.64 -28.16
C CYS A 10 9.74 31.59 -28.35
N ALA A 11 8.96 31.96 -27.35
CA ALA A 11 7.50 31.99 -27.46
C ALA A 11 7.06 33.11 -28.40
N ASP A 12 6.28 32.78 -29.40
CA ASP A 12 5.64 33.76 -30.28
C ASP A 12 4.47 34.40 -29.53
N PRO A 13 4.51 35.73 -29.24
CA PRO A 13 3.46 36.39 -28.49
C PRO A 13 2.13 36.47 -29.27
N ASP A 14 2.15 36.25 -30.58
CA ASP A 14 0.98 36.24 -31.45
C ASP A 14 0.47 34.83 -31.78
N ALA A 15 1.05 33.81 -31.19
CA ALA A 15 0.59 32.43 -31.37
C ALA A 15 -0.81 32.25 -30.76
N HIS A 16 -1.78 31.96 -31.60
CA HIS A 16 -3.12 31.59 -31.13
C HIS A 16 -3.07 30.29 -30.32
N GLU A 17 -3.69 30.33 -29.14
CA GLU A 17 -3.90 29.11 -28.39
C GLU A 17 -4.72 28.10 -29.19
N PRO A 18 -4.33 26.80 -29.20
CA PRO A 18 -5.12 25.79 -29.90
C PRO A 18 -6.54 25.73 -29.32
N GLU A 19 -7.54 25.63 -30.19
CA GLU A 19 -8.94 25.50 -29.78
C GLU A 19 -9.07 24.31 -28.80
N LEU A 20 -9.75 24.55 -27.64
CA LEU A 20 -10.04 23.52 -26.66
C LEU A 20 -10.98 22.49 -27.32
N VAL A 21 -10.46 21.33 -27.62
CA VAL A 21 -11.25 20.18 -28.06
C VAL A 21 -11.89 19.55 -26.80
N GLU A 22 -13.23 19.53 -26.75
CA GLU A 22 -13.96 18.80 -25.73
C GLU A 22 -13.61 17.30 -25.84
N ILE A 23 -12.83 16.79 -24.86
CA ILE A 23 -12.53 15.37 -24.75
C ILE A 23 -13.76 14.69 -24.16
N GLU A 24 -14.38 13.78 -24.92
CA GLU A 24 -15.46 12.93 -24.41
C GLU A 24 -15.08 12.30 -23.08
N LYS A 25 -16.01 12.34 -22.11
CA LYS A 25 -15.80 11.77 -20.77
C LYS A 25 -15.43 10.31 -20.89
N HIS A 26 -14.16 9.98 -20.63
CA HIS A 26 -13.73 8.60 -20.52
C HIS A 26 -14.40 7.93 -19.32
N LEU A 27 -15.31 7.00 -19.60
CA LEU A 27 -15.84 6.09 -18.59
C LEU A 27 -14.69 5.25 -18.03
N ARG A 28 -14.30 5.50 -16.78
CA ARG A 28 -13.33 4.65 -16.07
C ARG A 28 -13.88 3.23 -16.00
N LYS A 29 -13.19 2.28 -16.62
CA LYS A 29 -13.51 0.86 -16.45
C LYS A 29 -13.53 0.55 -14.95
N ARG A 30 -14.62 -0.08 -14.47
CA ARG A 30 -14.72 -0.58 -13.09
C ARG A 30 -13.48 -1.43 -12.80
N LYS A 31 -12.78 -1.15 -11.69
CA LYS A 31 -11.72 -2.04 -11.19
C LYS A 31 -12.36 -3.41 -10.90
N TYR A 32 -11.85 -4.45 -11.54
CA TYR A 32 -12.26 -5.82 -11.24
C TYR A 32 -11.79 -6.14 -9.80
N THR A 33 -12.73 -6.63 -8.97
CA THR A 33 -12.42 -7.29 -7.71
C THR A 33 -11.55 -8.51 -7.99
N GLY A 34 -10.46 -8.72 -7.24
CA GLY A 34 -9.54 -9.85 -7.43
C GLY A 34 -8.24 -9.54 -8.18
N GLN A 35 -8.09 -8.37 -8.77
CA GLN A 35 -6.88 -8.00 -9.51
C GLN A 35 -5.59 -8.06 -8.66
N ARG A 36 -5.67 -7.76 -7.35
CA ARG A 36 -4.52 -7.84 -6.43
C ARG A 36 -4.10 -9.28 -6.16
N GLU A 37 -5.06 -10.16 -5.96
CA GLU A 37 -4.82 -11.59 -5.73
C GLU A 37 -4.16 -12.24 -6.94
N GLU A 38 -4.58 -11.85 -8.15
CA GLU A 38 -3.98 -12.34 -9.38
C GLU A 38 -2.53 -11.87 -9.55
N LEU A 39 -2.20 -10.64 -9.13
CA LEU A 39 -0.84 -10.09 -9.21
C LEU A 39 0.17 -10.84 -8.34
N VAL A 40 -0.25 -11.35 -7.19
CA VAL A 40 0.64 -12.02 -6.22
C VAL A 40 0.54 -13.54 -6.24
N LYS A 41 -0.33 -14.11 -7.06
CA LYS A 41 -0.65 -15.55 -7.12
C LYS A 41 0.56 -16.48 -7.22
N ASN A 42 1.60 -16.05 -7.94
CA ASN A 42 2.79 -16.87 -8.20
C ASN A 42 3.94 -16.60 -7.20
N LEU A 43 3.73 -15.75 -6.19
CA LEU A 43 4.74 -15.44 -5.19
C LEU A 43 4.58 -16.31 -3.94
N PRO A 44 5.66 -16.62 -3.21
CA PRO A 44 5.55 -17.33 -1.93
C PRO A 44 4.82 -16.47 -0.90
N HIS A 45 3.84 -17.04 -0.22
CA HIS A 45 3.05 -16.39 0.82
C HIS A 45 3.54 -16.80 2.21
N SER A 46 3.49 -15.85 3.16
CA SER A 46 3.63 -16.13 4.59
C SER A 46 2.56 -15.38 5.37
N LYS A 47 2.02 -16.02 6.42
CA LYS A 47 1.05 -15.42 7.33
C LYS A 47 1.78 -14.78 8.50
N VAL A 48 1.43 -13.53 8.81
CA VAL A 48 1.83 -12.84 10.04
C VAL A 48 0.57 -12.63 10.87
N LEU A 49 0.58 -13.16 12.09
CA LEU A 49 -0.53 -13.05 13.04
C LEU A 49 -0.19 -11.99 14.08
N HIS A 50 -1.00 -10.93 14.16
CA HIS A 50 -0.90 -9.92 15.19
C HIS A 50 -1.78 -10.32 16.38
N THR A 51 -1.19 -10.38 17.55
CA THR A 51 -1.85 -10.76 18.81
C THR A 51 -1.76 -9.62 19.80
N ILE A 52 -2.68 -9.57 20.76
CA ILE A 52 -2.59 -8.69 21.93
C ILE A 52 -1.73 -9.41 22.97
N ASP A 53 -0.81 -8.68 23.63
CA ASP A 53 0.01 -9.26 24.73
C ASP A 53 -0.90 -9.82 25.83
N GLU A 54 -0.53 -10.93 26.43
CA GLU A 54 -1.33 -11.59 27.49
C GLU A 54 -1.67 -10.63 28.64
N ARG A 55 -0.79 -9.67 28.94
CA ARG A 55 -1.02 -8.64 29.97
C ARG A 55 -2.06 -7.61 29.59
N GLU A 56 -2.27 -7.39 28.29
CA GLU A 56 -3.21 -6.43 27.74
C GLU A 56 -4.56 -7.08 27.40
N GLN A 57 -4.69 -8.42 27.54
CA GLN A 57 -5.95 -9.15 27.32
C GLN A 57 -6.95 -8.96 28.49
N ILE A 58 -7.05 -7.74 29.00
CA ILE A 58 -7.96 -7.37 30.07
C ILE A 58 -9.03 -6.43 29.48
N CYS A 59 -10.29 -6.71 29.76
CA CYS A 59 -11.39 -5.90 29.28
C CYS A 59 -11.44 -4.56 30.02
N ASP A 60 -11.30 -3.44 29.30
CA ASP A 60 -11.37 -2.08 29.86
C ASP A 60 -12.69 -1.75 30.52
N ASN A 61 -13.77 -2.47 30.14
CA ASN A 61 -15.12 -2.21 30.64
C ASN A 61 -15.41 -2.95 31.95
N CYS A 62 -14.89 -4.14 32.17
CA CYS A 62 -15.22 -4.96 33.36
C CYS A 62 -14.03 -5.63 34.05
N GLY A 63 -12.80 -5.41 33.59
CA GLY A 63 -11.58 -5.96 34.18
C GLY A 63 -11.40 -7.48 34.02
N SER A 64 -12.27 -8.18 33.29
CA SER A 64 -12.14 -9.64 33.09
C SER A 64 -11.23 -9.96 31.93
N THR A 65 -10.56 -11.11 31.95
CA THR A 65 -9.71 -11.59 30.86
C THR A 65 -10.53 -11.85 29.59
N MET A 66 -10.08 -11.29 28.46
CA MET A 66 -10.66 -11.51 27.15
C MET A 66 -10.23 -12.85 26.55
N VAL A 67 -11.05 -13.41 25.67
CA VAL A 67 -10.75 -14.67 24.98
C VAL A 67 -10.78 -14.44 23.48
N LYS A 68 -9.78 -15.00 22.80
CA LYS A 68 -9.74 -15.02 21.33
C LYS A 68 -11.02 -15.66 20.76
N VAL A 69 -11.67 -14.97 19.85
CA VAL A 69 -12.90 -15.44 19.19
C VAL A 69 -12.73 -15.65 17.69
N GLY A 70 -11.65 -15.16 17.09
CA GLY A 70 -11.41 -15.33 15.66
C GLY A 70 -10.16 -14.63 15.15
N GLU A 71 -9.93 -14.77 13.87
CA GLU A 71 -8.87 -14.09 13.10
C GLU A 71 -9.54 -13.33 11.96
N GLU A 72 -9.09 -12.11 11.71
CA GLU A 72 -9.56 -11.27 10.63
C GLU A 72 -8.40 -10.97 9.68
N PHE A 73 -8.62 -11.15 8.39
CA PHE A 73 -7.68 -10.72 7.38
C PHE A 73 -7.62 -9.18 7.35
N VAL A 74 -6.43 -8.62 7.43
CA VAL A 74 -6.22 -7.17 7.45
C VAL A 74 -5.74 -6.65 6.11
N ARG A 75 -4.62 -7.19 5.62
CA ARG A 75 -4.02 -6.77 4.36
C ARG A 75 -3.01 -7.77 3.83
N THR A 76 -2.75 -7.66 2.54
CA THR A 76 -1.61 -8.28 1.87
C THR A 76 -0.57 -7.20 1.56
N GLU A 77 0.70 -7.48 1.83
CA GLU A 77 1.83 -6.66 1.42
C GLU A 77 2.90 -7.49 0.72
N VAL A 78 3.66 -6.87 -0.19
CA VAL A 78 4.80 -7.52 -0.85
C VAL A 78 6.08 -7.04 -0.20
N GLN A 79 6.82 -7.96 0.40
CA GLN A 79 8.14 -7.68 0.96
C GLN A 79 9.22 -7.93 -0.09
N PHE A 80 10.04 -6.92 -0.36
CA PHE A 80 11.23 -7.07 -1.18
C PHE A 80 12.41 -7.50 -0.29
N ILE A 81 12.99 -8.64 -0.65
CA ILE A 81 14.29 -9.08 -0.14
C ILE A 81 15.19 -9.09 -1.37
N PRO A 82 16.39 -8.46 -1.37
CA PRO A 82 17.25 -8.42 -2.54
C PRO A 82 17.33 -9.76 -3.25
N ALA A 83 17.00 -9.78 -4.55
CA ALA A 83 16.84 -10.95 -5.41
C ALA A 83 15.67 -11.90 -5.10
N LYS A 84 14.76 -11.57 -4.15
CA LYS A 84 13.55 -12.38 -3.88
C LYS A 84 12.37 -11.49 -3.51
N LEU A 85 11.19 -11.81 -4.05
CA LEU A 85 9.93 -11.25 -3.60
C LEU A 85 9.22 -12.23 -2.69
N LYS A 86 8.59 -11.71 -1.63
CA LYS A 86 7.76 -12.47 -0.71
C LYS A 86 6.47 -11.70 -0.47
N VAL A 87 5.34 -12.38 -0.55
CA VAL A 87 4.05 -11.81 -0.16
C VAL A 87 3.81 -12.08 1.32
N ILE A 88 3.39 -11.04 2.03
CA ILE A 88 3.05 -11.13 3.45
C ILE A 88 1.58 -10.78 3.60
N ASP A 89 0.79 -11.71 4.09
CA ASP A 89 -0.62 -11.51 4.42
C ASP A 89 -0.75 -11.25 5.91
N HIS A 90 -1.22 -10.07 6.26
CA HIS A 90 -1.42 -9.66 7.64
C HIS A 90 -2.82 -10.03 8.11
N TYR A 91 -2.89 -10.72 9.22
CA TYR A 91 -4.12 -11.08 9.95
C TYR A 91 -4.05 -10.51 11.35
N ARG A 92 -5.17 -10.15 11.92
CA ARG A 92 -5.29 -9.76 13.32
C ARG A 92 -6.28 -10.63 14.06
N GLU A 93 -5.99 -10.92 15.31
CA GLU A 93 -6.90 -11.60 16.19
C GLU A 93 -7.96 -10.63 16.73
N THR A 94 -9.16 -11.17 16.95
CA THR A 94 -10.26 -10.47 17.61
C THR A 94 -10.58 -11.17 18.92
N TYR A 95 -10.63 -10.40 20.00
CA TYR A 95 -10.88 -10.86 21.36
C TYR A 95 -12.26 -10.40 21.83
N GLU A 96 -12.94 -11.25 22.59
CA GLU A 96 -14.23 -10.95 23.17
C GLU A 96 -14.21 -11.07 24.69
N CYS A 97 -14.82 -10.13 25.40
CA CYS A 97 -15.05 -10.25 26.82
C CYS A 97 -16.34 -11.05 27.08
N ARG A 98 -16.19 -12.30 27.56
CA ARG A 98 -17.34 -13.18 27.87
C ARG A 98 -18.22 -12.66 29.00
N SER A 99 -17.63 -11.94 29.96
CA SER A 99 -18.42 -11.34 31.08
C SER A 99 -19.33 -10.23 30.59
N CYS A 100 -18.79 -9.31 29.74
CA CYS A 100 -19.61 -8.25 29.15
C CYS A 100 -20.70 -8.82 28.24
N ARG A 101 -20.41 -9.87 27.47
CA ARG A 101 -21.43 -10.55 26.65
C ARG A 101 -22.60 -11.11 27.47
N LYS A 102 -22.31 -11.76 28.61
CA LYS A 102 -23.35 -12.27 29.52
C LYS A 102 -24.22 -11.16 30.12
N ASN A 103 -23.64 -9.98 30.31
CA ASN A 103 -24.35 -8.82 30.88
C ASN A 103 -25.11 -7.99 29.81
N GLY A 104 -25.18 -8.47 28.55
CA GLY A 104 -25.91 -7.80 27.47
C GLY A 104 -25.20 -6.61 26.83
N THR A 105 -23.96 -6.32 27.20
CA THR A 105 -23.12 -5.26 26.63
C THR A 105 -21.84 -5.87 26.03
N PRO A 106 -21.91 -6.50 24.83
CA PRO A 106 -20.74 -7.18 24.25
C PRO A 106 -19.58 -6.20 24.00
N TYR A 107 -18.40 -6.56 24.46
CA TYR A 107 -17.15 -5.82 24.21
C TYR A 107 -16.21 -6.70 23.41
N MET A 108 -15.72 -6.17 22.26
CA MET A 108 -14.75 -6.82 21.40
C MET A 108 -13.60 -5.89 21.11
N GLU A 109 -12.38 -6.43 21.11
CA GLU A 109 -11.17 -5.72 20.81
C GLU A 109 -10.38 -6.46 19.72
N LYS A 110 -9.77 -5.70 18.81
CA LYS A 110 -8.96 -6.24 17.72
C LYS A 110 -7.50 -5.89 17.97
N ALA A 111 -6.60 -6.86 17.76
CA ALA A 111 -5.17 -6.64 17.90
C ALA A 111 -4.70 -5.44 17.04
N PRO A 112 -3.82 -4.57 17.57
CA PRO A 112 -3.28 -3.45 16.82
C PRO A 112 -2.42 -3.95 15.67
N VAL A 113 -2.49 -3.27 14.53
CA VAL A 113 -1.69 -3.57 13.34
C VAL A 113 -0.96 -2.31 12.90
N PRO A 114 0.37 -2.37 12.67
CA PRO A 114 1.13 -1.23 12.18
C PRO A 114 0.56 -0.70 10.85
N TYR A 115 0.56 0.62 10.69
CA TYR A 115 0.12 1.25 9.45
C TYR A 115 1.10 0.96 8.31
N PRO A 116 0.61 0.60 7.11
CA PRO A 116 1.47 0.46 5.95
C PRO A 116 1.94 1.84 5.47
N PRO A 117 3.12 1.93 4.82
CA PRO A 117 3.63 3.21 4.29
C PRO A 117 2.68 3.86 3.29
N VAL A 118 1.95 3.07 2.52
CA VAL A 118 0.92 3.52 1.57
C VAL A 118 -0.35 2.73 1.82
N LEU A 119 -1.41 3.41 2.26
CA LEU A 119 -2.69 2.79 2.55
C LEU A 119 -3.29 2.12 1.29
N HIS A 120 -3.94 0.98 1.49
CA HIS A 120 -4.63 0.23 0.44
C HIS A 120 -3.73 -0.17 -0.76
N SER A 121 -2.44 -0.38 -0.51
CA SER A 121 -1.47 -0.80 -1.52
C SER A 121 -0.78 -2.11 -1.14
N LEU A 122 0.00 -2.67 -2.08
CA LEU A 122 0.89 -3.81 -1.83
C LEU A 122 2.28 -3.36 -1.35
N ALA A 123 2.50 -2.06 -1.19
CA ALA A 123 3.79 -1.49 -0.85
C ALA A 123 4.15 -1.76 0.61
N SER A 124 5.20 -2.52 0.84
CA SER A 124 5.89 -2.57 2.13
C SER A 124 6.96 -1.47 2.22
N ALA A 125 7.45 -1.19 3.41
CA ALA A 125 8.57 -0.25 3.60
C ALA A 125 9.81 -0.66 2.78
N SER A 126 10.13 -1.97 2.72
CA SER A 126 11.27 -2.48 1.95
C SER A 126 11.10 -2.28 0.44
N THR A 127 9.90 -2.48 -0.08
CA THR A 127 9.57 -2.25 -1.50
C THR A 127 9.74 -0.79 -1.89
N ILE A 128 9.26 0.12 -1.04
CA ILE A 128 9.38 1.57 -1.27
C ILE A 128 10.83 2.03 -1.18
N THR A 129 11.56 1.59 -0.16
CA THR A 129 12.98 1.93 -0.02
C THR A 129 13.78 1.49 -1.23
N TRP A 130 13.54 0.29 -1.74
CA TRP A 130 14.20 -0.20 -2.95
C TRP A 130 13.84 0.63 -4.19
N LEU A 131 12.56 0.97 -4.35
CA LEU A 131 12.08 1.82 -5.44
C LEU A 131 12.75 3.21 -5.42
N ILE A 132 12.87 3.83 -4.24
CA ILE A 132 13.51 5.13 -4.03
C ILE A 132 15.01 5.02 -4.35
N HIS A 133 15.70 4.03 -3.77
CA HIS A 133 17.12 3.78 -4.01
C HIS A 133 17.44 3.62 -5.50
N GLN A 134 16.71 2.77 -6.19
CA GLN A 134 16.89 2.59 -7.63
C GLN A 134 16.65 3.89 -8.42
N LYS A 135 15.60 4.62 -8.08
CA LYS A 135 15.22 5.80 -8.86
C LYS A 135 16.16 6.99 -8.63
N PHE A 136 16.48 7.29 -7.37
CA PHE A 136 17.17 8.53 -7.01
C PHE A 136 18.67 8.35 -6.80
N GLU A 137 19.11 7.22 -6.30
CA GLU A 137 20.54 6.95 -6.11
C GLU A 137 21.18 6.30 -7.33
N LEU A 138 20.53 5.29 -7.91
CA LEU A 138 21.03 4.60 -9.11
C LEU A 138 20.54 5.19 -10.42
N SER A 139 19.71 6.25 -10.40
CA SER A 139 19.14 6.92 -11.57
C SER A 139 18.40 5.98 -12.54
N ILE A 140 17.82 4.87 -12.04
CA ILE A 140 17.10 3.90 -12.86
C ILE A 140 15.68 4.40 -13.10
N PRO A 141 15.28 4.67 -14.34
CA PRO A 141 13.93 5.13 -14.65
C PRO A 141 12.89 4.06 -14.38
N LEU A 142 11.66 4.48 -13.99
CA LEU A 142 10.59 3.58 -13.58
C LEU A 142 10.23 2.52 -14.65
N TYR A 143 10.39 2.82 -15.94
CA TYR A 143 10.12 1.85 -17.00
C TYR A 143 11.11 0.67 -17.01
N ARG A 144 12.36 0.88 -16.55
CA ARG A 144 13.34 -0.20 -16.39
C ARG A 144 13.05 -1.00 -15.13
N GLN A 145 12.67 -0.32 -14.04
CA GLN A 145 12.25 -0.98 -12.82
C GLN A 145 10.98 -1.84 -13.03
N GLU A 146 10.02 -1.38 -13.85
CA GLU A 146 8.83 -2.15 -14.23
C GLU A 146 9.21 -3.51 -14.83
N LYS A 147 10.22 -3.54 -15.72
CA LYS A 147 10.74 -4.78 -16.31
C LYS A 147 11.45 -5.68 -15.29
N GLU A 148 12.19 -5.08 -14.36
CA GLU A 148 12.86 -5.81 -13.28
C GLU A 148 11.83 -6.46 -12.35
N TRP A 149 10.80 -5.72 -11.93
CA TRP A 149 9.72 -6.26 -11.12
C TRP A 149 8.98 -7.40 -11.82
N GLU A 150 8.73 -7.27 -13.12
CA GLU A 150 8.10 -8.32 -13.93
C GLU A 150 9.00 -9.56 -14.00
N ALA A 151 10.31 -9.41 -14.17
CA ALA A 151 11.26 -10.53 -14.14
C ALA A 151 11.31 -11.24 -12.78
N LEU A 152 11.03 -10.52 -11.68
CA LEU A 152 10.91 -11.07 -10.32
C LEU A 152 9.51 -11.69 -10.05
N GLY A 153 8.58 -11.63 -11.00
CA GLY A 153 7.24 -12.21 -10.90
C GLY A 153 6.15 -11.24 -10.43
N LEU A 154 6.45 -9.95 -10.26
CA LEU A 154 5.48 -8.94 -9.85
C LEU A 154 5.20 -7.93 -10.98
N ARG A 155 3.98 -7.89 -11.49
CA ARG A 155 3.55 -6.89 -12.46
C ARG A 155 3.21 -5.58 -11.77
N LEU A 156 4.20 -4.71 -11.63
CA LEU A 156 4.08 -3.40 -11.00
C LEU A 156 4.22 -2.29 -12.05
N SER A 157 3.12 -1.60 -12.35
CA SER A 157 3.11 -0.57 -13.39
C SER A 157 3.85 0.70 -12.97
N ARG A 158 4.42 1.42 -13.94
CA ARG A 158 5.05 2.74 -13.73
C ARG A 158 4.13 3.73 -13.02
N ALA A 159 2.84 3.74 -13.38
CA ALA A 159 1.85 4.61 -12.76
C ALA A 159 1.68 4.30 -11.27
N THR A 160 1.65 3.01 -10.90
CA THR A 160 1.57 2.59 -9.49
C THR A 160 2.82 3.00 -8.72
N MET A 161 4.01 2.75 -9.27
CA MET A 161 5.28 3.16 -8.65
C MET A 161 5.37 4.67 -8.47
N SER A 162 5.02 5.45 -9.50
CA SER A 162 4.98 6.92 -9.41
C SER A 162 4.03 7.41 -8.34
N ASN A 163 2.83 6.82 -8.25
CA ASN A 163 1.85 7.17 -7.22
C ASN A 163 2.36 6.86 -5.81
N TRP A 164 3.03 5.73 -5.60
CA TRP A 164 3.64 5.41 -4.30
C TRP A 164 4.70 6.43 -3.89
N LEU A 165 5.57 6.82 -4.83
CA LEU A 165 6.60 7.83 -4.57
C LEU A 165 5.98 9.19 -4.20
N LEU A 166 4.91 9.61 -4.89
CA LEU A 166 4.22 10.86 -4.60
C LEU A 166 3.55 10.84 -3.21
N ILE A 167 2.93 9.72 -2.84
CA ILE A 167 2.30 9.56 -1.53
C ILE A 167 3.37 9.60 -0.43
N VAL A 168 4.47 8.86 -0.59
CA VAL A 168 5.57 8.83 0.38
C VAL A 168 6.23 10.21 0.51
N TYR A 169 6.44 10.91 -0.59
CA TYR A 169 6.96 12.28 -0.56
C TYR A 169 6.05 13.22 0.23
N ARG A 170 4.74 13.14 0.03
CA ARG A 170 3.77 13.99 0.71
C ARG A 170 3.62 13.68 2.20
N ASP A 171 3.62 12.41 2.56
CA ASP A 171 3.19 11.95 3.88
C ASP A 171 4.37 11.64 4.84
N TRP A 172 5.60 11.46 4.31
CA TRP A 172 6.76 10.99 5.08
C TRP A 172 8.02 11.84 4.93
N LEU A 173 8.14 12.68 3.90
CA LEU A 173 9.29 13.54 3.62
C LEU A 173 8.90 15.01 3.64
#